data_0789025e7a7982125ec2197c4017caf4
#
_entry.id   0789025e7a7982125ec2197c4017caf4
#
_cell.length_a   1.000
_cell.length_b   1.000
_cell.length_c   1.000
_cell.angle_alpha   90.00
_cell.angle_beta   90.00
_cell.angle_gamma   90.00
#
_symmetry.space_group_name_H-M   'P 1'
#
loop_
_entity.id
_entity.type
_entity.pdbx_description
1 polymer ?
#
loop_
_entity_poly.entity_id
_entity_poly.type
_entity_poly.pdbx_seq_one_letter_code
_entity_poly.pdbx_strand_id
1 'polypeptide(L)'
;YRARRQRQMCIRDRNLFEMDSYSKRLWLEPALSILAIDAPPVEKSVNLLIPKARAKVSLRLPPTEDPDHAMDMLHKHIKENTPWNANVEFIPEAKGKGVLVDPQKEFSTQLIKSFDKFWDNEVAFMGVGGSIPFANIFTEQFPNAEIVLVGAGDEEGNAHAPNESVNIE
;
A
#
# COMPACT_ATOMS: atom_id res chain seq x y z
N TYR A 1 -19.26 3.79 2.79
CA TYR A 1 -18.00 4.43 3.18
C TYR A 1 -16.79 3.82 2.45
N ARG A 2 -16.76 2.48 2.30
CA ARG A 2 -15.74 1.74 1.55
C ARG A 2 -15.74 2.09 0.05
N ALA A 3 -16.90 2.20 -0.54
CA ALA A 3 -17.06 2.64 -1.93
C ALA A 3 -16.52 4.07 -2.17
N ARG A 4 -16.52 4.95 -1.16
CA ARG A 4 -15.93 6.28 -1.26
C ARG A 4 -14.41 6.27 -1.24
N ARG A 5 -13.77 5.42 -0.42
CA ARG A 5 -12.31 5.28 -0.40
C ARG A 5 -11.78 4.68 -1.71
N GLN A 6 -12.42 3.63 -2.21
CA GLN A 6 -12.08 3.08 -3.52
C GLN A 6 -12.38 4.08 -4.65
N ARG A 7 -13.52 4.80 -4.59
CA ARG A 7 -13.83 5.86 -5.56
C ARG A 7 -12.85 7.03 -5.50
N GLN A 8 -12.39 7.44 -4.33
CA GLN A 8 -11.37 8.50 -4.22
C GLN A 8 -10.01 8.08 -4.77
N MET A 9 -9.65 6.82 -4.71
CA MET A 9 -8.47 6.28 -5.40
C MET A 9 -8.67 6.18 -6.92
N CYS A 10 -9.91 6.00 -7.38
CA CYS A 10 -10.26 5.89 -8.80
C CYS A 10 -10.65 7.23 -9.47
N ILE A 11 -11.05 8.24 -8.70
CA ILE A 11 -11.57 9.55 -9.22
C ILE A 11 -10.44 10.58 -9.40
N ARG A 12 -9.20 10.25 -9.15
CA ARG A 12 -8.15 11.13 -9.66
C ARG A 12 -8.13 10.96 -11.17
N ASP A 13 -8.48 12.05 -11.87
CA ASP A 13 -8.41 12.24 -13.34
C ASP A 13 -7.01 11.99 -13.91
N ARG A 14 -6.45 10.84 -13.61
CA ARG A 14 -5.30 10.35 -14.36
C ARG A 14 -5.86 9.58 -15.51
N ASN A 15 -5.69 10.14 -16.71
CA ASN A 15 -5.77 9.35 -17.92
C ASN A 15 -5.01 8.05 -17.64
N LEU A 16 -5.73 6.96 -17.62
CA LEU A 16 -5.15 5.63 -17.53
C LEU A 16 -4.50 5.37 -18.89
N PHE A 17 -3.30 5.93 -19.06
CA PHE A 17 -2.51 5.67 -20.25
C PHE A 17 -2.37 4.18 -20.46
N GLU A 18 -2.41 3.75 -21.73
CA GLU A 18 -2.22 2.38 -22.21
C GLU A 18 -1.36 1.54 -21.29
N MET A 19 -1.97 0.61 -20.57
CA MET A 19 -1.28 0.02 -19.43
C MET A 19 -1.48 -1.47 -19.37
N ASP A 20 -0.40 -2.13 -19.09
CA ASP A 20 -0.39 -3.50 -18.53
C ASP A 20 -1.50 -3.70 -17.51
N SER A 21 -1.87 -4.90 -17.24
CA SER A 21 -3.05 -5.24 -16.44
C SER A 21 -3.25 -4.34 -15.21
N TYR A 22 -4.48 -3.97 -14.91
CA TYR A 22 -4.87 -3.16 -13.75
C TYR A 22 -4.29 -3.71 -12.43
N SER A 23 -4.25 -5.04 -12.29
CA SER A 23 -3.69 -5.75 -11.14
C SER A 23 -2.20 -5.47 -10.96
N LYS A 24 -1.42 -5.45 -12.03
CA LYS A 24 0.01 -5.14 -11.98
C LYS A 24 0.26 -3.74 -11.42
N ARG A 25 -0.51 -2.76 -11.87
CA ARG A 25 -0.40 -1.38 -11.35
C ARG A 25 -0.75 -1.27 -9.89
N LEU A 26 -1.82 -1.96 -9.49
CA LEU A 26 -2.33 -1.87 -8.13
C LEU A 26 -1.39 -2.53 -7.12
N TRP A 27 -0.72 -3.61 -7.52
CA TRP A 27 0.02 -4.47 -6.61
C TRP A 27 1.54 -4.42 -6.77
N LEU A 28 2.04 -4.11 -7.98
CA LEU A 28 3.45 -4.22 -8.31
C LEU A 28 4.09 -2.89 -8.73
N GLU A 29 3.37 -1.78 -8.68
CA GLU A 29 3.92 -0.47 -8.97
C GLU A 29 3.92 0.43 -7.73
N PRO A 30 4.88 1.37 -7.63
CA PRO A 30 4.92 2.29 -6.52
C PRO A 30 3.74 3.27 -6.57
N ALA A 31 3.21 3.63 -5.41
CA ALA A 31 2.15 4.60 -5.29
C ALA A 31 2.40 5.56 -4.13
N LEU A 32 2.33 6.86 -4.42
CA LEU A 32 2.49 7.91 -3.44
C LEU A 32 1.15 8.52 -3.07
N SER A 33 0.88 8.65 -1.78
CA SER A 33 -0.33 9.26 -1.24
C SER A 33 0.01 10.32 -0.21
N ILE A 34 -0.65 11.47 -0.28
CA ILE A 34 -0.61 12.47 0.78
C ILE A 34 -1.68 12.09 1.81
N LEU A 35 -1.24 11.75 3.02
CA LEU A 35 -2.12 11.30 4.10
C LEU A 35 -2.73 12.48 4.87
N ALA A 36 -1.94 13.54 5.06
CA ALA A 36 -2.36 14.73 5.78
C ALA A 36 -1.57 15.96 5.31
N ILE A 37 -2.18 17.11 5.43
CA ILE A 37 -1.54 18.42 5.28
C ILE A 37 -1.91 19.26 6.49
N ASP A 38 -0.91 19.83 7.14
CA ASP A 38 -1.06 20.73 8.26
C ASP A 38 -0.68 22.15 7.78
N ALA A 39 -1.70 22.97 7.65
CA ALA A 39 -1.63 24.36 7.24
C ALA A 39 -2.76 25.13 7.95
N PRO A 40 -2.75 26.48 8.01
CA PRO A 40 -3.85 27.21 8.60
C PRO A 40 -5.21 26.83 7.99
N PRO A 41 -6.24 26.57 8.80
CA PRO A 41 -7.57 26.29 8.29
C PRO A 41 -8.14 27.51 7.56
N VAL A 42 -8.99 27.27 6.56
CA VAL A 42 -9.55 28.33 5.71
C VAL A 42 -10.29 29.38 6.55
N GLU A 43 -11.03 28.95 7.56
CA GLU A 43 -11.82 29.82 8.44
C GLU A 43 -10.97 30.76 9.31
N LYS A 44 -9.69 30.41 9.51
CA LYS A 44 -8.73 31.20 10.30
C LYS A 44 -7.66 31.85 9.42
N SER A 45 -7.87 31.82 8.10
CA SER A 45 -6.91 32.42 7.18
C SER A 45 -6.92 33.94 7.30
N VAL A 46 -5.74 34.52 7.29
CA VAL A 46 -5.51 35.96 7.30
C VAL A 46 -4.55 36.31 6.18
N ASN A 47 -4.53 37.57 5.76
CA ASN A 47 -3.65 38.02 4.69
C ASN A 47 -2.18 38.18 5.18
N LEU A 48 -1.61 37.06 5.60
CA LEU A 48 -0.22 36.94 6.06
C LEU A 48 0.45 35.74 5.37
N LEU A 49 1.77 35.83 5.21
CA LEU A 49 2.56 34.70 4.73
C LEU A 49 2.54 33.58 5.75
N ILE A 50 2.28 32.36 5.29
CA ILE A 50 2.31 31.18 6.12
C ILE A 50 3.76 30.78 6.37
N PRO A 51 4.24 30.82 7.63
CA PRO A 51 5.66 30.57 7.92
C PRO A 51 6.04 29.09 7.86
N LYS A 52 5.07 28.17 8.02
CA LYS A 52 5.30 26.74 8.08
C LYS A 52 4.07 25.97 7.62
N ALA A 53 4.31 24.93 6.83
CA ALA A 53 3.33 23.89 6.51
C ALA A 53 4.00 22.52 6.62
N ARG A 54 3.23 21.48 6.87
CA ARG A 54 3.70 20.08 6.92
C ARG A 54 2.79 19.22 6.09
N ALA A 55 3.37 18.19 5.48
CA ALA A 55 2.59 17.15 4.84
C ALA A 55 3.11 15.77 5.30
N LYS A 56 2.18 14.85 5.56
CA LYS A 56 2.50 13.44 5.78
C LYS A 56 2.26 12.69 4.49
N VAL A 57 3.29 11.97 4.07
CA VAL A 57 3.30 11.25 2.78
C VAL A 57 3.52 9.77 3.06
N SER A 58 2.78 8.93 2.34
CA SER A 58 2.99 7.47 2.32
C SER A 58 3.39 7.05 0.93
N LEU A 59 4.53 6.38 0.82
CA LEU A 59 5.00 5.77 -0.41
C LEU A 59 4.85 4.25 -0.29
N ARG A 60 3.99 3.67 -1.11
CA ARG A 60 3.90 2.21 -1.26
C ARG A 60 4.91 1.75 -2.29
N LEU A 61 5.61 0.68 -1.97
CA LEU A 61 6.67 0.12 -2.82
C LEU A 61 6.26 -1.25 -3.35
N PRO A 62 6.69 -1.61 -4.56
CA PRO A 62 6.61 -2.98 -5.02
C PRO A 62 7.49 -3.89 -4.14
N PRO A 63 7.19 -5.20 -4.07
CA PRO A 63 7.94 -6.13 -3.22
C PRO A 63 9.43 -6.22 -3.53
N THR A 64 9.82 -5.85 -4.73
CA THR A 64 11.22 -5.91 -5.24
C THR A 64 12.04 -4.67 -4.93
N GLU A 65 11.40 -3.59 -4.48
CA GLU A 65 12.09 -2.32 -4.24
C GLU A 65 12.65 -2.25 -2.82
N ASP A 66 13.83 -1.67 -2.70
CA ASP A 66 14.48 -1.42 -1.42
C ASP A 66 13.91 -0.16 -0.75
N PRO A 67 13.39 -0.24 0.49
CA PRO A 67 12.79 0.90 1.16
C PRO A 67 13.77 2.05 1.46
N ASP A 68 15.03 1.75 1.71
CA ASP A 68 16.04 2.79 1.97
C ASP A 68 16.36 3.54 0.69
N HIS A 69 16.57 2.83 -0.41
CA HIS A 69 16.77 3.43 -1.73
C HIS A 69 15.58 4.33 -2.13
N ALA A 70 14.36 3.83 -1.97
CA ALA A 70 13.16 4.60 -2.29
C ALA A 70 13.00 5.86 -1.41
N MET A 71 13.36 5.77 -0.13
CA MET A 71 13.37 6.91 0.80
C MET A 71 14.38 7.97 0.38
N ASP A 72 15.57 7.57 0.01
CA ASP A 72 16.64 8.45 -0.47
C ASP A 72 16.22 9.16 -1.77
N MET A 73 15.63 8.42 -2.70
CA MET A 73 15.13 8.98 -3.96
C MET A 73 14.01 10.00 -3.73
N LEU A 74 13.09 9.72 -2.82
CA LEU A 74 12.03 10.66 -2.45
C LEU A 74 12.60 11.92 -1.80
N HIS A 75 13.53 11.78 -0.86
CA HIS A 75 14.21 12.90 -0.21
C HIS A 75 14.96 13.77 -1.24
N LYS A 76 15.73 13.14 -2.11
CA LYS A 76 16.45 13.82 -3.20
C LYS A 76 15.48 14.59 -4.10
N HIS A 77 14.41 13.94 -4.54
CA HIS A 77 13.39 14.56 -5.38
C HIS A 77 12.77 15.80 -4.73
N ILE A 78 12.40 15.72 -3.46
CA ILE A 78 11.84 16.85 -2.71
C ILE A 78 12.86 17.99 -2.64
N LYS A 79 14.11 17.70 -2.30
CA LYS A 79 15.16 18.69 -2.17
C LYS A 79 15.45 19.42 -3.50
N GLU A 80 15.53 18.68 -4.60
CA GLU A 80 15.82 19.22 -5.93
C GLU A 80 14.67 20.04 -6.51
N ASN A 81 13.45 19.76 -6.12
CA ASN A 81 12.25 20.41 -6.64
C ASN A 81 11.62 21.44 -5.68
N THR A 82 12.28 21.75 -4.57
CA THR A 82 11.79 22.74 -3.62
C THR A 82 11.93 24.15 -4.21
N PRO A 83 10.81 24.88 -4.40
CA PRO A 83 10.86 26.22 -4.97
C PRO A 83 11.35 27.26 -3.96
N TRP A 84 11.79 28.40 -4.47
CA TRP A 84 12.13 29.63 -3.70
C TRP A 84 13.17 29.45 -2.59
N ASN A 85 14.04 28.46 -2.68
CA ASN A 85 15.00 28.12 -1.63
C ASN A 85 14.33 27.91 -0.25
N ALA A 86 13.10 27.41 -0.23
CA ALA A 86 12.42 27.11 1.02
C ALA A 86 13.21 26.06 1.82
N ASN A 87 13.24 26.23 3.13
CA ASN A 87 13.87 25.24 4.00
C ASN A 87 12.92 24.07 4.21
N VAL A 88 13.30 22.91 3.71
CA VAL A 88 12.51 21.67 3.85
C VAL A 88 13.24 20.71 4.77
N GLU A 89 12.54 20.28 5.81
CA GLU A 89 12.95 19.21 6.69
C GLU A 89 12.24 17.92 6.27
N PHE A 90 13.01 16.87 6.02
CA PHE A 90 12.49 15.55 5.69
C PHE A 90 12.66 14.62 6.90
N ILE A 91 11.55 14.13 7.43
CA ILE A 91 11.53 13.30 8.64
C ILE A 91 11.02 11.91 8.26
N PRO A 92 11.90 10.91 8.12
CA PRO A 92 11.47 9.54 7.91
C PRO A 92 10.80 8.99 9.17
N GLU A 93 9.64 8.34 9.02
CA GLU A 93 8.93 7.74 10.15
C GLU A 93 9.13 6.22 10.19
N ALA A 94 8.47 5.51 9.27
CA ALA A 94 8.49 4.07 9.24
C ALA A 94 8.80 3.56 7.84
N LYS A 95 9.46 2.41 7.77
CA LYS A 95 9.74 1.70 6.53
C LYS A 95 9.50 0.21 6.73
N GLY A 96 9.11 -0.45 5.66
CA GLY A 96 8.92 -1.90 5.63
C GLY A 96 9.16 -2.42 4.22
N LYS A 97 9.77 -3.59 4.12
CA LYS A 97 10.02 -4.27 2.86
C LYS A 97 8.77 -5.05 2.44
N GLY A 98 8.50 -5.13 1.14
CA GLY A 98 7.48 -6.00 0.60
C GLY A 98 7.89 -7.49 0.65
N VAL A 99 6.91 -8.37 0.64
CA VAL A 99 7.13 -9.82 0.52
C VAL A 99 6.46 -10.30 -0.76
N LEU A 100 7.20 -11.05 -1.56
CA LEU A 100 6.67 -11.75 -2.71
C LEU A 100 6.57 -13.24 -2.37
N VAL A 101 5.36 -13.77 -2.41
CA VAL A 101 5.09 -15.21 -2.21
C VAL A 101 5.10 -15.90 -3.57
N ASP A 102 5.81 -17.02 -3.66
CA ASP A 102 5.82 -17.87 -4.85
C ASP A 102 4.75 -18.96 -4.74
N PRO A 103 3.66 -18.87 -5.53
CA PRO A 103 2.58 -19.83 -5.47
C PRO A 103 2.92 -21.18 -6.11
N GLN A 104 4.07 -21.32 -6.77
CA GLN A 104 4.49 -22.55 -7.46
C GLN A 104 5.26 -23.51 -6.55
N LYS A 105 5.57 -23.09 -5.33
CA LYS A 105 6.20 -23.95 -4.33
C LYS A 105 5.29 -25.11 -3.93
N GLU A 106 5.87 -26.17 -3.41
CA GLU A 106 5.18 -27.44 -3.19
C GLU A 106 4.00 -27.31 -2.23
N PHE A 107 4.20 -26.71 -1.06
CA PHE A 107 3.12 -26.54 -0.08
C PHE A 107 2.02 -25.60 -0.60
N SER A 108 2.40 -24.48 -1.20
CA SER A 108 1.45 -23.54 -1.81
C SER A 108 0.59 -24.23 -2.87
N THR A 109 1.20 -25.04 -3.74
CA THR A 109 0.48 -25.82 -4.76
C THR A 109 -0.49 -26.84 -4.15
N GLN A 110 -0.10 -27.51 -3.07
CA GLN A 110 -0.98 -28.47 -2.37
C GLN A 110 -2.16 -27.74 -1.70
N LEU A 111 -1.91 -26.59 -1.11
CA LEU A 111 -2.95 -25.79 -0.48
C LEU A 111 -3.97 -25.26 -1.49
N ILE A 112 -3.52 -24.76 -2.65
CA ILE A 112 -4.38 -24.33 -3.74
C ILE A 112 -5.30 -25.48 -4.20
N LYS A 113 -4.73 -26.67 -4.45
CA LYS A 113 -5.51 -27.85 -4.81
C LYS A 113 -6.53 -28.24 -3.73
N SER A 114 -6.23 -27.98 -2.48
CA SER A 114 -7.16 -28.23 -1.39
C SER A 114 -8.30 -27.23 -1.40
N PHE A 115 -8.02 -25.97 -1.65
CA PHE A 115 -9.05 -24.93 -1.80
C PHE A 115 -9.96 -25.20 -3.01
N ASP A 116 -9.40 -25.48 -4.18
CA ASP A 116 -10.18 -25.82 -5.40
C ASP A 116 -11.11 -27.02 -5.20
N LYS A 117 -10.80 -27.88 -4.24
CA LYS A 117 -11.64 -29.02 -3.88
C LYS A 117 -12.86 -28.67 -3.03
N PHE A 118 -12.78 -27.60 -2.24
CA PHE A 118 -13.82 -27.19 -1.29
C PHE A 118 -14.64 -26.00 -1.77
N TRP A 119 -14.16 -25.23 -2.72
CA TRP A 119 -14.88 -24.10 -3.31
C TRP A 119 -15.12 -24.34 -4.79
N ASP A 120 -16.29 -23.92 -5.27
CA ASP A 120 -16.70 -24.08 -6.67
C ASP A 120 -15.98 -23.12 -7.64
N ASN A 121 -15.10 -22.27 -7.14
CA ASN A 121 -14.36 -21.30 -7.93
C ASN A 121 -12.85 -21.56 -7.83
N GLU A 122 -12.14 -21.25 -8.91
CA GLU A 122 -10.67 -21.29 -8.93
C GLU A 122 -10.06 -20.30 -7.93
N VAL A 123 -8.97 -20.69 -7.30
CA VAL A 123 -8.21 -19.83 -6.41
C VAL A 123 -7.61 -18.66 -7.18
N ALA A 124 -7.92 -17.44 -6.75
CA ALA A 124 -7.33 -16.23 -7.30
C ALA A 124 -6.26 -15.65 -6.35
N PHE A 125 -5.20 -15.15 -6.93
CA PHE A 125 -4.14 -14.49 -6.20
C PHE A 125 -4.33 -12.99 -6.24
N MET A 126 -4.11 -12.34 -5.09
CA MET A 126 -4.17 -10.89 -5.00
C MET A 126 -2.98 -10.33 -4.22
N GLY A 127 -2.55 -9.14 -4.61
CA GLY A 127 -1.58 -8.38 -3.82
C GLY A 127 -2.28 -7.63 -2.70
N VAL A 128 -1.67 -7.62 -1.52
CA VAL A 128 -2.14 -6.84 -0.39
C VAL A 128 -1.30 -5.57 -0.26
N GLY A 129 -1.94 -4.42 -0.38
CA GLY A 129 -1.29 -3.10 -0.34
C GLY A 129 -1.00 -2.60 1.08
N GLY A 130 -0.62 -3.45 2.00
CA GLY A 130 -0.23 -3.09 3.37
C GLY A 130 1.09 -3.74 3.77
N SER A 131 1.85 -3.10 4.66
CA SER A 131 3.00 -3.76 5.25
C SER A 131 2.55 -4.77 6.28
N ILE A 132 3.06 -5.98 6.19
CA ILE A 132 2.93 -7.01 7.21
C ILE A 132 4.34 -7.27 7.75
N PRO A 133 4.81 -6.50 8.76
CA PRO A 133 6.18 -6.58 9.25
C PRO A 133 6.58 -7.99 9.69
N PHE A 134 5.63 -8.73 10.22
CA PHE A 134 5.82 -10.11 10.65
C PHE A 134 6.21 -11.04 9.48
N ALA A 135 5.59 -10.89 8.32
CA ALA A 135 5.93 -11.70 7.14
C ALA A 135 7.37 -11.48 6.70
N ASN A 136 7.88 -10.24 6.78
CA ASN A 136 9.27 -9.94 6.47
C ASN A 136 10.23 -10.63 7.44
N ILE A 137 9.96 -10.52 8.74
CA ILE A 137 10.79 -11.16 9.76
C ILE A 137 10.84 -12.67 9.54
N PHE A 138 9.70 -13.29 9.22
CA PHE A 138 9.64 -14.71 8.91
C PHE A 138 10.45 -15.09 7.67
N THR A 139 10.33 -14.33 6.59
CA THR A 139 11.10 -14.58 5.36
C THR A 139 12.60 -14.48 5.60
N GLU A 140 13.03 -13.53 6.42
CA GLU A 140 14.46 -13.35 6.76
C GLU A 140 14.99 -14.45 7.67
N GLN A 141 14.21 -14.85 8.67
CA GLN A 141 14.61 -15.88 9.63
C GLN A 141 14.52 -17.30 9.05
N PHE A 142 13.55 -17.52 8.18
CA PHE A 142 13.27 -18.84 7.60
C PHE A 142 13.22 -18.77 6.06
N PRO A 143 14.35 -18.55 5.38
CA PRO A 143 14.36 -18.32 3.92
C PRO A 143 13.85 -19.50 3.09
N ASN A 144 13.80 -20.69 3.68
CA ASN A 144 13.27 -21.90 3.03
C ASN A 144 11.80 -22.19 3.38
N ALA A 145 11.21 -21.43 4.29
CA ALA A 145 9.80 -21.60 4.62
C ALA A 145 8.89 -21.02 3.53
N GLU A 146 7.77 -21.65 3.30
CA GLU A 146 6.71 -21.10 2.47
C GLU A 146 5.76 -20.28 3.33
N ILE A 147 5.48 -19.07 2.90
CA ILE A 147 4.54 -18.18 3.58
C ILE A 147 3.27 -18.14 2.77
N VAL A 148 2.16 -18.41 3.43
CA VAL A 148 0.82 -18.28 2.84
C VAL A 148 0.02 -17.30 3.69
N LEU A 149 -0.57 -16.31 3.04
CA LEU A 149 -1.42 -15.32 3.65
C LEU A 149 -2.85 -15.54 3.17
N VAL A 150 -3.70 -15.98 4.06
CA VAL A 150 -5.13 -16.21 3.81
C VAL A 150 -5.95 -15.48 4.87
N GLY A 151 -7.15 -15.07 4.52
CA GLY A 151 -8.08 -14.42 5.43
C GLY A 151 -9.51 -14.94 5.20
N ALA A 152 -10.31 -14.92 6.25
CA ALA A 152 -11.72 -15.27 6.21
C ALA A 152 -12.64 -14.10 5.82
N GLY A 153 -12.08 -13.04 5.26
CA GLY A 153 -12.85 -11.84 4.87
C GLY A 153 -13.60 -12.03 3.56
N ASP A 154 -14.79 -11.46 3.50
CA ASP A 154 -15.61 -11.36 2.30
C ASP A 154 -15.87 -9.90 1.90
N GLU A 155 -16.63 -9.67 0.81
CA GLU A 155 -16.92 -8.33 0.31
C GLU A 155 -17.78 -7.50 1.27
N GLU A 156 -18.59 -8.13 2.09
CA GLU A 156 -19.50 -7.51 3.04
C GLU A 156 -18.88 -7.34 4.43
N GLY A 157 -17.73 -7.96 4.66
CA GLY A 157 -17.05 -8.03 5.96
C GLY A 157 -16.60 -6.70 6.55
N ASN A 158 -16.59 -5.59 5.79
CA ASN A 158 -16.20 -4.26 6.26
C ASN A 158 -14.85 -4.20 6.98
N ALA A 159 -13.86 -4.95 6.51
CA ALA A 159 -12.53 -5.02 7.14
C ALA A 159 -11.96 -3.63 7.49
N HIS A 160 -11.49 -3.45 8.71
CA HIS A 160 -10.99 -2.19 9.28
C HIS A 160 -12.04 -1.06 9.38
N ALA A 161 -13.33 -1.38 9.45
CA ALA A 161 -14.40 -0.41 9.58
C ALA A 161 -15.38 -0.81 10.71
N PRO A 162 -16.23 0.12 11.16
CA PRO A 162 -17.30 -0.23 12.10
C PRO A 162 -18.21 -1.35 11.56
N ASN A 163 -18.63 -2.24 12.43
CA ASN A 163 -19.42 -3.44 12.10
C ASN A 163 -18.66 -4.42 11.19
N GLU A 164 -17.37 -4.56 11.40
CA GLU A 164 -16.61 -5.62 10.77
C GLU A 164 -17.21 -6.99 11.13
N SER A 165 -17.37 -7.84 10.13
CA SER A 165 -17.98 -9.16 10.27
C SER A 165 -17.25 -10.20 9.43
N VAL A 166 -17.49 -11.45 9.73
CA VAL A 166 -17.01 -12.60 8.96
C VAL A 166 -18.18 -13.57 8.77
N ASN A 167 -18.31 -14.14 7.59
CA ASN A 167 -19.24 -15.21 7.33
C ASN A 167 -18.72 -16.50 8.00
N ILE A 168 -19.60 -17.20 8.75
CA ILE A 168 -19.29 -18.42 9.49
C ILE A 168 -19.94 -19.67 8.88
N GLU A 169 -20.64 -19.54 7.74
CA GLU A 169 -21.25 -20.66 7.01
C GLU A 169 -20.28 -21.33 6.04
#